data_2e4763a986edffe0e0cd01bfc88c9778
#
_entry.id   2e4763a986edffe0e0cd01bfc88c9778
#
_cell.length_a   1.000
_cell.length_b   1.000
_cell.length_c   1.000
_cell.angle_alpha   90.00
_cell.angle_beta   90.00
_cell.angle_gamma   90.00
#
_symmetry.space_group_name_H-M   'P 1'
#
loop_
_entity.id
_entity.type
_entity.pdbx_description
1 polymer ?
#
loop_
_entity_poly.entity_id
_entity_poly.type
_entity_poly.pdbx_seq_one_letter_code
_entity_poly.pdbx_strand_id
1 'polypeptide(L)'
;PTKSQITTRHGKKVVEDVPVIRDLLFVHTDQERLDPIVAKTETLQYRFMRNCGRAPMTVPDNEMEHFIIAVGSSNDTKYYLPEEITSQMYGRKIRIVGGPLDGYEGNLITTRGSKVKRLMIKLQDFFAAGVEVNPEYIQLI
;
A
#
# COMPACT_ATOMS: atom_id res chain seq x y z
N PRO A 1 5.81 -1.18 -2.82
CA PRO A 1 5.14 -2.14 -3.67
C PRO A 1 5.50 -1.97 -5.14
N THR A 2 5.54 -3.07 -5.87
CA THR A 2 5.84 -3.12 -7.30
C THR A 2 4.67 -3.76 -8.05
N LYS A 3 4.60 -3.48 -9.34
CA LYS A 3 3.71 -4.15 -10.29
C LYS A 3 4.51 -4.63 -11.49
N SER A 4 4.10 -5.75 -12.05
CA SER A 4 4.72 -6.25 -13.29
C SER A 4 4.20 -5.47 -14.50
N GLN A 5 5.13 -5.03 -15.33
CA GLN A 5 4.84 -4.28 -16.56
C GLN A 5 5.55 -4.93 -17.73
N ILE A 6 4.85 -5.05 -18.87
CA ILE A 6 5.46 -5.52 -20.12
C ILE A 6 6.03 -4.31 -20.85
N THR A 7 7.34 -4.35 -21.09
CA THR A 7 8.05 -3.34 -21.89
C THR A 7 8.71 -3.99 -23.11
N THR A 8 8.96 -3.20 -24.14
CA THR A 8 9.70 -3.67 -25.33
C THR A 8 11.10 -3.12 -25.28
N ARG A 9 12.10 -4.00 -25.16
CA ARG A 9 13.52 -3.65 -25.26
C ARG A 9 14.15 -4.39 -26.43
N HIS A 10 14.81 -3.65 -27.31
CA HIS A 10 15.47 -4.22 -28.51
C HIS A 10 14.54 -5.14 -29.32
N GLY A 11 13.26 -4.77 -29.48
CA GLY A 11 12.27 -5.55 -30.21
C GLY A 11 11.73 -6.80 -29.50
N LYS A 12 12.16 -7.06 -28.25
CA LYS A 12 11.67 -8.17 -27.44
C LYS A 12 10.79 -7.66 -26.29
N LYS A 13 9.69 -8.40 -26.04
CA LYS A 13 8.85 -8.14 -24.87
C LYS A 13 9.55 -8.66 -23.62
N VAL A 14 9.74 -7.78 -22.62
CA VAL A 14 10.34 -8.09 -21.32
C VAL A 14 9.34 -7.76 -20.23
N VAL A 15 9.20 -8.64 -19.22
CA VAL A 15 8.42 -8.38 -18.03
C VAL A 15 9.35 -7.76 -16.98
N GLU A 16 9.00 -6.57 -16.50
CA GLU A 16 9.75 -5.85 -15.48
C GLU A 16 8.86 -5.52 -14.29
N ASP A 17 9.42 -5.61 -13.09
CA ASP A 17 8.78 -5.10 -11.89
C ASP A 17 9.09 -3.63 -11.71
N VAL A 18 8.05 -2.80 -11.71
CA VAL A 18 8.18 -1.35 -11.57
C VAL A 18 7.49 -0.88 -10.29
N PRO A 19 7.99 0.20 -9.63
CA PRO A 19 7.33 0.77 -8.47
C PRO A 19 5.91 1.23 -8.83
N VAL A 20 4.95 0.97 -7.95
CA VAL A 20 3.57 1.50 -8.10
C VAL A 20 3.58 3.02 -7.92
N ILE A 21 4.36 3.52 -6.96
CA ILE A 21 4.57 4.95 -6.72
C ILE A 21 6.05 5.24 -6.97
N ARG A 22 6.34 5.99 -8.02
CA ARG A 22 7.71 6.18 -8.53
C ARG A 22 8.62 6.90 -7.55
N ASP A 23 8.10 7.88 -6.84
CA ASP A 23 8.90 8.80 -6.02
C ASP A 23 8.75 8.51 -4.51
N LEU A 24 8.48 7.25 -4.16
CA LEU A 24 8.28 6.85 -2.76
C LEU A 24 9.09 5.60 -2.45
N LEU A 25 9.95 5.72 -1.45
CA LEU A 25 10.74 4.63 -0.88
C LEU A 25 10.54 4.60 0.62
N PHE A 26 10.33 3.41 1.18
CA PHE A 26 10.33 3.19 2.62
C PHE A 26 11.65 2.56 3.04
N VAL A 27 12.24 3.08 4.11
CA VAL A 27 13.50 2.58 4.67
C VAL A 27 13.28 2.20 6.12
N HIS A 28 13.59 0.96 6.47
CA HIS A 28 13.51 0.46 7.83
C HIS A 28 14.84 0.68 8.55
N THR A 29 14.95 1.79 9.23
CA THR A 29 16.13 2.18 10.00
C THR A 29 15.79 3.27 11.01
N ASP A 30 16.75 3.65 11.84
CA ASP A 30 16.65 4.84 12.69
C ASP A 30 17.13 6.10 11.94
N GLN A 31 16.73 7.26 12.46
CA GLN A 31 17.05 8.55 11.82
C GLN A 31 18.55 8.84 11.86
N GLU A 32 19.25 8.47 12.93
CA GLU A 32 20.69 8.72 13.07
C GLU A 32 21.51 8.07 11.95
N ARG A 33 21.09 6.88 11.51
CA ARG A 33 21.73 6.17 10.41
C ARG A 33 21.33 6.72 9.05
N LEU A 34 20.10 7.19 8.92
CA LEU A 34 19.56 7.64 7.65
C LEU A 34 19.99 9.08 7.30
N ASP A 35 20.10 9.96 8.28
CA ASP A 35 20.46 11.37 8.08
C ASP A 35 21.74 11.57 7.24
N PRO A 36 22.85 10.87 7.50
CA PRO A 36 24.06 11.02 6.68
C PRO A 36 23.87 10.55 5.24
N ILE A 37 23.03 9.54 5.01
CA ILE A 37 22.75 9.00 3.67
C ILE A 37 21.93 10.00 2.89
N VAL A 38 20.89 10.56 3.47
CA VAL A 38 20.04 11.58 2.84
C VAL A 38 20.83 12.84 2.54
N ALA A 39 21.71 13.28 3.47
CA ALA A 39 22.55 14.45 3.29
C ALA A 39 23.53 14.32 2.11
N LYS A 40 24.01 13.12 1.81
CA LYS A 40 24.96 12.83 0.72
C LYS A 40 24.31 12.48 -0.61
N THR A 41 23.02 12.18 -0.62
CA THR A 41 22.30 11.68 -1.80
C THR A 41 21.33 12.74 -2.29
N GLU A 42 21.67 13.45 -3.35
CA GLU A 42 20.88 14.55 -3.91
C GLU A 42 19.45 14.15 -4.32
N THR A 43 19.27 12.88 -4.69
CA THR A 43 17.97 12.35 -5.13
C THR A 43 17.07 11.87 -3.99
N LEU A 44 17.57 11.84 -2.76
CA LEU A 44 16.82 11.43 -1.58
C LEU A 44 16.46 12.63 -0.73
N GLN A 45 15.21 12.69 -0.30
CA GLN A 45 14.73 13.67 0.65
C GLN A 45 13.64 13.06 1.53
N TYR A 46 13.56 13.50 2.77
CA TYR A 46 12.47 13.11 3.64
C TYR A 46 11.13 13.70 3.17
N ARG A 47 10.06 12.94 3.34
CA ARG A 47 8.72 13.51 3.40
C ARG A 47 8.46 14.02 4.80
N PHE A 48 7.92 15.22 4.90
CA PHE A 48 7.59 15.85 6.17
C PHE A 48 6.09 15.84 6.41
N MET A 49 5.70 15.69 7.68
CA MET A 49 4.31 15.78 8.08
C MET A 49 3.81 17.23 7.90
N ARG A 50 2.61 17.37 7.37
CA ARG A 50 1.93 18.68 7.34
C ARG A 50 1.60 19.09 8.77
N ASN A 51 1.87 20.34 9.12
CA ASN A 51 1.54 20.97 10.41
C ASN A 51 2.31 20.45 11.65
N CYS A 52 3.32 19.62 11.47
CA CYS A 52 4.13 19.07 12.57
C CYS A 52 5.60 19.52 12.52
N GLY A 53 5.88 20.70 11.95
CA GLY A 53 7.24 21.18 11.76
C GLY A 53 7.99 20.37 10.70
N ARG A 54 9.32 20.20 10.90
CA ARG A 54 10.19 19.43 10.01
C ARG A 54 10.38 17.98 10.46
N ALA A 55 9.37 17.38 11.09
CA ALA A 55 9.45 15.98 11.47
C ALA A 55 9.26 15.09 10.22
N PRO A 56 10.19 14.16 9.93
CA PRO A 56 10.02 13.20 8.86
C PRO A 56 8.76 12.35 9.07
N MET A 57 8.07 12.04 8.00
CA MET A 57 6.95 11.09 8.06
C MET A 57 7.48 9.69 8.32
N THR A 58 6.88 9.00 9.27
CA THR A 58 7.19 7.62 9.62
C THR A 58 5.96 6.76 9.57
N VAL A 59 6.17 5.47 9.33
CA VAL A 59 5.13 4.44 9.43
C VAL A 59 5.48 3.55 10.62
N PRO A 60 4.56 3.33 11.57
CA PRO A 60 4.78 2.37 12.65
C PRO A 60 5.10 0.97 12.11
N ASP A 61 6.02 0.26 12.75
CA ASP A 61 6.47 -1.06 12.28
C ASP A 61 5.31 -2.05 12.13
N ASN A 62 4.40 -2.08 13.09
CA ASN A 62 3.23 -2.95 13.04
C ASN A 62 2.30 -2.65 11.85
N GLU A 63 2.13 -1.38 11.49
CA GLU A 63 1.33 -1.01 10.31
C GLU A 63 2.02 -1.43 9.01
N MET A 64 3.34 -1.25 8.93
CA MET A 64 4.11 -1.68 7.77
C MET A 64 4.10 -3.20 7.63
N GLU A 65 4.28 -3.94 8.70
CA GLU A 65 4.20 -5.40 8.71
C GLU A 65 2.83 -5.91 8.26
N HIS A 66 1.76 -5.34 8.81
CA HIS A 66 0.39 -5.66 8.40
C HIS A 66 0.17 -5.37 6.91
N PHE A 67 0.67 -4.25 6.43
CA PHE A 67 0.57 -3.87 5.01
C PHE A 67 1.31 -4.88 4.12
N ILE A 68 2.54 -5.24 4.47
CA ILE A 68 3.36 -6.19 3.71
C ILE A 68 2.69 -7.57 3.64
N ILE A 69 2.18 -8.06 4.77
CA ILE A 69 1.46 -9.34 4.84
C ILE A 69 0.20 -9.30 3.96
N ALA A 70 -0.58 -8.23 4.07
CA ALA A 70 -1.81 -8.08 3.31
C ALA A 70 -1.56 -8.06 1.79
N VAL A 71 -0.59 -7.28 1.35
CA VAL A 71 -0.22 -7.19 -0.07
C VAL A 71 0.35 -8.50 -0.58
N GLY A 72 1.16 -9.19 0.22
CA GLY A 72 1.73 -10.49 -0.13
C GLY A 72 0.70 -11.63 -0.18
N SER A 73 -0.46 -11.49 0.44
CA SER A 73 -1.51 -12.50 0.46
C SER A 73 -2.36 -12.58 -0.81
N SER A 74 -2.25 -11.59 -1.70
CA SER A 74 -3.07 -11.46 -2.89
C SER A 74 -2.22 -11.29 -4.14
N ASN A 75 -2.61 -11.99 -5.21
CA ASN A 75 -1.97 -11.85 -6.52
C ASN A 75 -2.53 -10.69 -7.35
N ASP A 76 -3.68 -10.14 -6.96
CA ASP A 76 -4.36 -9.05 -7.66
C ASP A 76 -4.64 -7.89 -6.69
N THR A 77 -3.59 -7.26 -6.22
CA THR A 77 -3.68 -6.08 -5.36
C THR A 77 -3.79 -4.83 -6.22
N LYS A 78 -4.76 -3.97 -5.91
CA LYS A 78 -4.90 -2.65 -6.51
C LYS A 78 -4.41 -1.58 -5.55
N TYR A 79 -3.67 -0.61 -6.06
CA TYR A 79 -3.13 0.49 -5.26
C TYR A 79 -3.83 1.79 -5.62
N TYR A 80 -4.05 2.61 -4.61
CA TYR A 80 -4.74 3.89 -4.73
C TYR A 80 -3.93 4.99 -4.05
N LEU A 81 -3.72 6.09 -4.74
CA LEU A 81 -3.22 7.32 -4.12
C LEU A 81 -4.32 7.96 -3.27
N PRO A 82 -3.98 8.79 -2.27
CA PRO A 82 -4.98 9.42 -1.41
C PRO A 82 -6.05 10.19 -2.19
N GLU A 83 -5.68 10.87 -3.26
CA GLU A 83 -6.57 11.64 -4.13
C GLU A 83 -7.50 10.77 -5.00
N GLU A 84 -7.17 9.50 -5.19
CA GLU A 84 -8.01 8.56 -5.94
C GLU A 84 -9.09 7.92 -5.07
N ILE A 85 -8.94 8.03 -3.74
CA ILE A 85 -9.87 7.43 -2.78
C ILE A 85 -11.05 8.39 -2.57
N THR A 86 -12.21 7.98 -3.04
CA THR A 86 -13.46 8.75 -2.84
C THR A 86 -14.32 8.11 -1.75
N SER A 87 -15.22 8.91 -1.15
CA SER A 87 -16.16 8.40 -0.15
C SER A 87 -17.07 7.29 -0.69
N GLN A 88 -17.34 7.29 -1.98
CA GLN A 88 -18.18 6.27 -2.65
C GLN A 88 -17.48 4.91 -2.77
N MET A 89 -16.16 4.86 -2.64
CA MET A 89 -15.40 3.61 -2.67
C MET A 89 -15.52 2.83 -1.36
N TYR A 90 -15.86 3.51 -0.26
CA TYR A 90 -16.03 2.86 1.02
C TYR A 90 -17.35 2.08 1.08
N GLY A 91 -17.24 0.77 1.07
CA GLY A 91 -18.33 -0.13 1.39
C GLY A 91 -18.46 -0.36 2.91
N ARG A 92 -19.09 -1.45 3.28
CA ARG A 92 -19.30 -1.82 4.69
C ARG A 92 -17.97 -2.10 5.38
N LYS A 93 -17.92 -1.78 6.67
CA LYS A 93 -16.83 -2.19 7.55
C LYS A 93 -16.94 -3.68 7.82
N ILE A 94 -15.81 -4.37 7.71
CA ILE A 94 -15.72 -5.83 7.87
C ILE A 94 -14.54 -6.22 8.74
N ARG A 95 -14.61 -7.43 9.26
CA ARG A 95 -13.47 -8.16 9.83
C ARG A 95 -13.26 -9.42 9.03
N ILE A 96 -12.01 -9.80 8.81
CA ILE A 96 -11.66 -11.09 8.21
C ILE A 96 -11.51 -12.13 9.32
N VAL A 97 -12.15 -13.27 9.16
CA VAL A 97 -12.11 -14.39 10.10
C VAL A 97 -11.60 -15.61 9.36
N GLY A 98 -10.34 -15.94 9.58
CA GLY A 98 -9.65 -17.05 8.92
C GLY A 98 -8.77 -16.62 7.75
N GLY A 99 -7.93 -17.55 7.30
CA GLY A 99 -6.99 -17.31 6.22
C GLY A 99 -5.81 -16.40 6.58
N PRO A 100 -5.05 -15.94 5.56
CA PRO A 100 -3.84 -15.13 5.77
C PRO A 100 -4.09 -13.75 6.37
N LEU A 101 -5.31 -13.24 6.27
CA LEU A 101 -5.72 -11.92 6.76
C LEU A 101 -6.60 -12.02 8.01
N ASP A 102 -6.53 -13.13 8.74
CA ASP A 102 -7.32 -13.30 9.96
C ASP A 102 -7.13 -12.13 10.93
N GLY A 103 -8.23 -11.58 11.46
CA GLY A 103 -8.22 -10.45 12.37
C GLY A 103 -8.12 -9.06 11.71
N TYR A 104 -7.88 -8.96 10.42
CA TYR A 104 -7.85 -7.67 9.73
C TYR A 104 -9.23 -7.04 9.68
N GLU A 105 -9.27 -5.74 9.94
CA GLU A 105 -10.48 -4.92 9.86
C GLU A 105 -10.29 -3.77 8.86
N GLY A 106 -11.37 -3.43 8.19
CA GLY A 106 -11.37 -2.30 7.27
C GLY A 106 -12.66 -2.23 6.46
N ASN A 107 -12.65 -1.38 5.45
CA ASN A 107 -13.79 -1.22 4.57
C ASN A 107 -13.63 -2.08 3.31
N LEU A 108 -14.73 -2.72 2.89
CA LEU A 108 -14.79 -3.29 1.55
C LEU A 108 -14.70 -2.17 0.52
N ILE A 109 -13.91 -2.41 -0.53
CA ILE A 109 -13.87 -1.52 -1.67
C ILE A 109 -15.01 -1.91 -2.62
N THR A 110 -15.84 -0.93 -2.97
CA THR A 110 -16.85 -1.08 -3.99
C THR A 110 -16.32 -0.60 -5.32
N THR A 111 -16.13 -1.50 -6.25
CA THR A 111 -15.75 -1.17 -7.63
C THR A 111 -16.91 -1.53 -8.55
N ARG A 112 -17.40 -0.54 -9.30
CA ARG A 112 -18.52 -0.76 -10.25
C ARG A 112 -18.15 -1.84 -11.27
N GLY A 113 -19.02 -2.84 -11.39
CA GLY A 113 -18.83 -3.94 -12.34
C GLY A 113 -17.87 -5.05 -11.89
N SER A 114 -17.25 -4.95 -10.73
CA SER A 114 -16.38 -5.99 -10.19
C SER A 114 -17.13 -6.90 -9.20
N LYS A 115 -16.97 -8.21 -9.38
CA LYS A 115 -17.46 -9.22 -8.41
C LYS A 115 -16.43 -9.52 -7.32
N VAL A 116 -15.20 -9.11 -7.53
CA VAL A 116 -14.09 -9.36 -6.58
C VAL A 116 -14.26 -8.48 -5.35
N LYS A 117 -14.22 -9.09 -4.19
CA LYS A 117 -14.26 -8.39 -2.90
C LYS A 117 -12.84 -8.01 -2.51
N ARG A 118 -12.62 -6.74 -2.19
CA ARG A 118 -11.33 -6.24 -1.73
C ARG A 118 -11.48 -5.50 -0.42
N LEU A 119 -10.53 -5.75 0.48
CA LEU A 119 -10.37 -5.01 1.72
C LEU A 119 -9.44 -3.83 1.46
N MET A 120 -9.84 -2.63 1.88
CA MET A 120 -8.98 -1.45 1.82
C MET A 120 -8.06 -1.43 3.04
N ILE A 121 -6.77 -1.44 2.77
CA ILE A 121 -5.71 -1.30 3.77
C ILE A 121 -4.93 -0.02 3.48
N LYS A 122 -4.99 0.92 4.40
CA LYS A 122 -4.26 2.19 4.29
C LYS A 122 -2.88 2.07 4.92
N LEU A 123 -1.91 2.69 4.31
CA LEU A 123 -0.59 2.92 4.86
C LEU A 123 -0.44 4.42 5.14
N GLN A 124 -0.90 4.84 6.30
CA GLN A 124 -0.99 6.26 6.68
C GLN A 124 -1.72 7.08 5.59
N ASP A 125 -1.21 8.27 5.30
CA ASP A 125 -1.71 9.13 4.22
C ASP A 125 -0.87 9.01 2.93
N PHE A 126 -0.02 7.98 2.84
CA PHE A 126 0.81 7.77 1.66
C PHE A 126 0.03 7.18 0.48
N PHE A 127 -0.64 6.06 0.72
CA PHE A 127 -1.46 5.36 -0.25
C PHE A 127 -2.27 4.23 0.42
N ALA A 128 -3.11 3.57 -0.35
CA ALA A 128 -3.86 2.40 0.11
C ALA A 128 -3.74 1.24 -0.87
N ALA A 129 -3.95 0.05 -0.37
CA ALA A 129 -4.04 -1.17 -1.14
C ALA A 129 -5.46 -1.76 -1.03
N GLY A 130 -6.02 -2.17 -2.15
CA GLY A 130 -7.22 -3.00 -2.21
C GLY A 130 -6.80 -4.45 -2.38
N VAL A 131 -6.84 -5.21 -1.30
CA VAL A 131 -6.40 -6.59 -1.25
C VAL A 131 -7.61 -7.51 -1.44
N GLU A 132 -7.51 -8.46 -2.35
CA GLU A 132 -8.57 -9.43 -2.59
C GLU A 132 -8.79 -10.29 -1.33
N VAL A 133 -10.05 -10.48 -0.96
CA VAL A 133 -10.46 -11.29 0.19
C VAL A 133 -11.50 -12.32 -0.23
N ASN A 134 -11.35 -13.53 0.32
CA ASN A 134 -12.34 -14.57 0.11
C ASN A 134 -13.65 -14.20 0.84
N PRO A 135 -14.79 -14.16 0.13
CA PRO A 135 -16.09 -13.84 0.75
C PRO A 135 -16.47 -14.71 1.96
N GLU A 136 -15.98 -15.95 2.00
CA GLU A 136 -16.25 -16.89 3.10
C GLU A 136 -15.66 -16.43 4.44
N TYR A 137 -14.60 -15.61 4.41
CA TYR A 137 -13.94 -15.09 5.61
C TYR A 137 -14.46 -13.72 6.03
N ILE A 138 -15.43 -13.16 5.33
CA ILE A 138 -15.94 -11.82 5.61
C ILE A 138 -16.99 -11.85 6.70
N GLN A 139 -16.73 -11.19 7.80
CA GLN A 139 -17.70 -10.91 8.87
C GLN A 139 -18.04 -9.42 8.85
N LEU A 140 -19.33 -9.11 8.82
CA LEU A 140 -19.80 -7.72 8.95
C LEU A 140 -19.70 -7.27 10.41
N ILE A 141 -19.20 -6.08 10.61
CA ILE A 141 -19.05 -5.47 11.93
C ILE A 141 -19.66 -4.07 11.99
#